data_4fd824efe51c8fc1ff2afdd6944dd88f
#
_entry.id   4fd824efe51c8fc1ff2afdd6944dd88f
#
_cell.length_a   1.000
_cell.length_b   1.000
_cell.length_c   1.000
_cell.angle_alpha   90.00
_cell.angle_beta   90.00
_cell.angle_gamma   90.00
#
_symmetry.space_group_name_H-M   'P 1'
#
loop_
_entity.id
_entity.type
_entity.pdbx_description
1 polymer ?
#
loop_
_entity_poly.entity_id
_entity_poly.type
_entity_poly.pdbx_seq_one_letter_code
_entity_poly.pdbx_strand_id
1 'polypeptide(L)'
;MSRNLIRGVLSIAGANVVVMLLAFPLTPVLVRTLGSAQYGEYAFMLSFLGVAWVFVNGGVFDGVRKYIAEDRADEHWQNYVFGFYFRIAILFVVPSSIVVALAAYSGVVSSILGTQFTTFFYLVGLLLIARQLRAVGRSVLMGLGNEHLSEPLLIAEKFVFWPIAIGLAAAGVGVAGVLIGHIAAAFLTAVAAFVLLSRSLSLSSVFHRAPSDFPRRTLLGFNNQTIVLMFLLNSLLYTDILLLQPIAGSDQAGYYQAALVVAEFLWVVPIAAQTVLLHTSSELWSSDQQERITTMSATVTRYVFLVTMLLSVGIAVLADSFVPLYYGPDFEASITPLRLLLVGVVGYSVARPILAIGQGKGALRALIYATSGAVALNLLLNIILIPLYGMRGAAVATSIGYGSMLVFHVWCARRIGFEPLSDLRVGRILAAALVTTIVIYPLDAAIASSLLSLLVVPPIGLVVYVGTAIAVGALDHDDIDDLYERTPDRVVKLFS
;
A
#
# COMPACT_ATOMS: atom_id res chain seq x y z
N MET A 1 -18.28 -14.31 16.59
CA MET A 1 -18.20 -13.44 15.38
C MET A 1 -19.34 -13.81 14.44
N SER A 2 -20.18 -12.86 14.00
CA SER A 2 -21.31 -13.18 13.16
C SER A 2 -20.83 -13.69 11.77
N ARG A 3 -21.56 -14.65 11.20
CA ARG A 3 -21.27 -15.28 9.89
C ARG A 3 -21.09 -14.24 8.75
N ASN A 4 -21.71 -13.08 8.89
CA ASN A 4 -21.64 -11.97 7.93
C ASN A 4 -20.29 -11.23 7.99
N LEU A 5 -19.71 -11.05 9.17
CA LEU A 5 -18.40 -10.40 9.35
C LEU A 5 -17.27 -11.22 8.74
N ILE A 6 -17.30 -12.54 8.92
CA ILE A 6 -16.31 -13.46 8.31
C ILE A 6 -16.43 -13.41 6.78
N ARG A 7 -17.64 -13.43 6.24
CA ARG A 7 -17.84 -13.30 4.79
C ARG A 7 -17.33 -12.00 4.23
N GLY A 8 -17.56 -10.87 4.92
CA GLY A 8 -17.04 -9.55 4.51
C GLY A 8 -15.52 -9.52 4.47
N VAL A 9 -14.86 -10.00 5.53
CA VAL A 9 -13.38 -10.07 5.59
C VAL A 9 -12.81 -10.97 4.50
N LEU A 10 -13.40 -12.15 4.28
CA LEU A 10 -12.98 -13.06 3.21
C LEU A 10 -13.20 -12.48 1.81
N SER A 11 -14.27 -11.72 1.60
CA SER A 11 -14.53 -11.03 0.33
C SER A 11 -13.46 -9.98 0.04
N ILE A 12 -13.12 -9.15 1.03
CA ILE A 12 -12.08 -8.11 0.90
C ILE A 12 -10.70 -8.75 0.66
N ALA A 13 -10.33 -9.74 1.47
CA ALA A 13 -9.05 -10.43 1.31
C ALA A 13 -8.95 -11.15 -0.05
N GLY A 14 -10.01 -11.86 -0.45
CA GLY A 14 -10.08 -12.54 -1.73
C GLY A 14 -9.97 -11.58 -2.92
N ALA A 15 -10.65 -10.45 -2.88
CA ALA A 15 -10.57 -9.44 -3.93
C ALA A 15 -9.14 -8.88 -4.07
N ASN A 16 -8.47 -8.59 -2.96
CA ASN A 16 -7.08 -8.10 -2.98
C ASN A 16 -6.10 -9.14 -3.56
N VAL A 17 -6.27 -10.42 -3.21
CA VAL A 17 -5.47 -11.52 -3.79
C VAL A 17 -5.68 -11.62 -5.29
N VAL A 18 -6.93 -11.59 -5.77
CA VAL A 18 -7.24 -11.63 -7.21
C VAL A 18 -6.63 -10.43 -7.94
N VAL A 19 -6.74 -9.21 -7.38
CA VAL A 19 -6.13 -8.01 -7.95
C VAL A 19 -4.60 -8.16 -8.05
N MET A 20 -3.95 -8.71 -7.01
CA MET A 20 -2.50 -8.94 -7.01
C MET A 20 -2.10 -9.99 -8.04
N LEU A 21 -2.84 -11.11 -8.13
CA LEU A 21 -2.60 -12.16 -9.13
C LEU A 21 -2.78 -11.67 -10.57
N LEU A 22 -3.70 -10.74 -10.81
CA LEU A 22 -3.85 -10.08 -12.12
C LEU A 22 -2.73 -9.08 -12.39
N ALA A 23 -2.32 -8.31 -11.40
CA ALA A 23 -1.29 -7.29 -11.56
C ALA A 23 0.09 -7.91 -11.84
N PHE A 24 0.43 -9.02 -11.18
CA PHE A 24 1.75 -9.63 -11.28
C PHE A 24 2.19 -9.96 -12.72
N PRO A 25 1.40 -10.67 -13.56
CA PRO A 25 1.79 -10.94 -14.96
C PRO A 25 1.59 -9.74 -15.91
N LEU A 26 0.69 -8.80 -15.59
CA LEU A 26 0.35 -7.70 -16.49
C LEU A 26 1.25 -6.47 -16.30
N THR A 27 1.81 -6.29 -15.10
CA THR A 27 2.76 -5.21 -14.82
C THR A 27 3.98 -5.25 -15.74
N PRO A 28 4.71 -6.37 -15.92
CA PRO A 28 5.86 -6.39 -16.81
C PRO A 28 5.49 -6.14 -18.28
N VAL A 29 4.30 -6.56 -18.71
CA VAL A 29 3.82 -6.26 -20.07
C VAL A 29 3.68 -4.74 -20.25
N LEU A 30 3.04 -4.05 -19.31
CA LEU A 30 2.90 -2.59 -19.36
C LEU A 30 4.26 -1.89 -19.27
N VAL A 31 5.14 -2.33 -18.37
CA VAL A 31 6.47 -1.74 -18.14
C VAL A 31 7.34 -1.86 -19.40
N ARG A 32 7.37 -3.05 -20.03
CA ARG A 32 8.10 -3.27 -21.27
C ARG A 32 7.53 -2.46 -22.45
N THR A 33 6.20 -2.27 -22.47
CA THR A 33 5.55 -1.48 -23.54
C THR A 33 5.88 0.01 -23.42
N LEU A 34 5.97 0.53 -22.20
CA LEU A 34 6.28 1.94 -21.93
C LEU A 34 7.79 2.24 -22.03
N GLY A 35 8.65 1.29 -21.63
CA GLY A 35 10.06 1.54 -21.39
C GLY A 35 10.32 2.37 -20.13
N SER A 36 11.60 2.58 -19.80
CA SER A 36 12.00 3.21 -18.52
C SER A 36 11.49 4.64 -18.38
N ALA A 37 11.65 5.49 -19.38
CA ALA A 37 11.27 6.90 -19.32
C ALA A 37 9.76 7.07 -19.11
N GLN A 38 8.93 6.48 -19.97
CA GLN A 38 7.46 6.61 -19.82
C GLN A 38 6.95 5.92 -18.57
N TYR A 39 7.58 4.83 -18.12
CA TYR A 39 7.22 4.20 -16.84
C TYR A 39 7.53 5.13 -15.66
N GLY A 40 8.63 5.88 -15.70
CA GLY A 40 8.94 6.92 -14.73
C GLY A 40 7.94 8.06 -14.71
N GLU A 41 7.56 8.58 -15.89
CA GLU A 41 6.51 9.59 -16.01
C GLU A 41 5.16 9.09 -15.44
N TYR A 42 4.79 7.87 -15.74
CA TYR A 42 3.59 7.23 -15.19
C TYR A 42 3.68 7.09 -13.67
N ALA A 43 4.81 6.64 -13.14
CA ALA A 43 5.06 6.53 -11.70
C ALA A 43 4.94 7.88 -11.00
N PHE A 44 5.50 8.95 -11.59
CA PHE A 44 5.35 10.30 -11.08
C PHE A 44 3.87 10.73 -11.03
N MET A 45 3.11 10.47 -12.09
CA MET A 45 1.68 10.83 -12.12
C MET A 45 0.88 10.06 -11.08
N LEU A 46 1.19 8.77 -10.84
CA LEU A 46 0.56 8.00 -9.77
C LEU A 46 0.95 8.49 -8.38
N SER A 47 2.20 8.88 -8.18
CA SER A 47 2.68 9.45 -6.91
C SER A 47 2.02 10.79 -6.62
N PHE A 48 1.93 11.67 -7.61
CA PHE A 48 1.18 12.93 -7.52
C PHE A 48 -0.29 12.67 -7.18
N LEU A 49 -0.93 11.75 -7.90
CA LEU A 49 -2.31 11.35 -7.64
C LEU A 49 -2.49 10.77 -6.23
N GLY A 50 -1.53 9.99 -5.74
CA GLY A 50 -1.54 9.41 -4.39
C GLY A 50 -1.54 10.48 -3.29
N VAL A 51 -0.68 11.49 -3.41
CA VAL A 51 -0.64 12.62 -2.47
C VAL A 51 -1.89 13.48 -2.59
N ALA A 52 -2.29 13.85 -3.82
CA ALA A 52 -3.49 14.64 -4.06
C ALA A 52 -4.76 13.95 -3.53
N TRP A 53 -4.82 12.62 -3.65
CA TRP A 53 -5.94 11.80 -3.19
C TRP A 53 -6.24 11.95 -1.70
N VAL A 54 -5.23 12.11 -0.84
CA VAL A 54 -5.44 12.29 0.60
C VAL A 54 -6.26 13.54 0.88
N PHE A 55 -5.99 14.63 0.16
CA PHE A 55 -6.73 15.89 0.30
C PHE A 55 -8.12 15.80 -0.33
N VAL A 56 -8.22 15.20 -1.51
CA VAL A 56 -9.49 15.07 -2.25
C VAL A 56 -10.45 14.14 -1.52
N ASN A 57 -9.97 13.02 -1.01
CA ASN A 57 -10.82 12.09 -0.26
C ASN A 57 -11.21 12.65 1.12
N GLY A 58 -10.32 13.39 1.80
CA GLY A 58 -10.61 14.12 3.04
C GLY A 58 -11.33 13.30 4.12
N GLY A 59 -11.10 11.98 4.18
CA GLY A 59 -11.81 11.07 5.08
C GLY A 59 -13.26 10.75 4.67
N VAL A 60 -13.70 11.17 3.48
CA VAL A 60 -15.06 10.91 2.96
C VAL A 60 -15.36 9.42 2.92
N PHE A 61 -14.42 8.61 2.42
CA PHE A 61 -14.61 7.15 2.31
C PHE A 61 -14.92 6.50 3.65
N ASP A 62 -14.12 6.78 4.66
CA ASP A 62 -14.28 6.19 6.00
C ASP A 62 -15.48 6.76 6.74
N GLY A 63 -15.72 8.07 6.60
CA GLY A 63 -16.88 8.75 7.17
C GLY A 63 -18.19 8.20 6.62
N VAL A 64 -18.32 8.08 5.31
CA VAL A 64 -19.50 7.48 4.65
C VAL A 64 -19.74 6.07 5.17
N ARG A 65 -18.72 5.21 5.11
CA ARG A 65 -18.81 3.82 5.53
C ARG A 65 -19.26 3.67 6.98
N LYS A 66 -18.69 4.49 7.88
CA LYS A 66 -19.04 4.46 9.31
C LYS A 66 -20.47 4.92 9.56
N TYR A 67 -20.81 6.12 9.09
CA TYR A 67 -22.08 6.74 9.48
C TYR A 67 -23.30 6.17 8.75
N ILE A 68 -23.12 5.58 7.56
CA ILE A 68 -24.18 4.80 6.90
C ILE A 68 -24.47 3.49 7.65
N ALA A 69 -23.44 2.88 8.26
CA ALA A 69 -23.59 1.65 9.04
C ALA A 69 -24.23 1.87 10.43
N GLU A 70 -24.35 3.14 10.90
CA GLU A 70 -24.99 3.42 12.17
C GLU A 70 -26.52 3.16 12.08
N ASP A 71 -27.01 2.31 12.99
CA ASP A 71 -28.46 2.10 13.17
C ASP A 71 -29.04 3.27 13.97
N ARG A 72 -29.89 4.06 13.33
CA ARG A 72 -30.58 5.21 13.95
C ARG A 72 -32.08 5.13 13.73
N ALA A 73 -32.86 5.70 14.65
CA ALA A 73 -34.31 5.75 14.59
C ALA A 73 -34.87 6.54 13.37
N ASP A 74 -34.06 7.38 12.72
CA ASP A 74 -34.47 8.13 11.54
C ASP A 74 -34.30 7.26 10.28
N GLU A 75 -35.41 6.85 9.67
CA GLU A 75 -35.44 6.06 8.45
C GLU A 75 -34.72 6.70 7.26
N HIS A 76 -34.57 8.04 7.27
CA HIS A 76 -33.89 8.79 6.22
C HIS A 76 -32.40 9.04 6.52
N TRP A 77 -31.90 8.58 7.66
CA TRP A 77 -30.51 8.82 8.12
C TRP A 77 -29.47 8.48 7.05
N GLN A 78 -29.55 7.32 6.43
CA GLN A 78 -28.61 6.87 5.40
C GLN A 78 -28.64 7.79 4.17
N ASN A 79 -29.83 8.27 3.75
CA ASN A 79 -29.98 9.22 2.67
C ASN A 79 -29.36 10.58 3.01
N TYR A 80 -29.51 11.08 4.25
CA TYR A 80 -28.89 12.33 4.68
C TYR A 80 -27.38 12.22 4.75
N VAL A 81 -26.84 11.12 5.28
CA VAL A 81 -25.40 10.85 5.31
C VAL A 81 -24.81 10.78 3.91
N PHE A 82 -25.45 10.02 3.00
CA PHE A 82 -25.04 9.93 1.61
C PHE A 82 -25.04 11.30 0.94
N GLY A 83 -26.15 12.04 0.99
CA GLY A 83 -26.25 13.36 0.38
C GLY A 83 -25.26 14.38 0.96
N PHE A 84 -24.99 14.31 2.27
CA PHE A 84 -24.01 15.19 2.92
C PHE A 84 -22.58 14.91 2.44
N TYR A 85 -22.13 13.67 2.51
CA TYR A 85 -20.77 13.31 2.09
C TYR A 85 -20.55 13.38 0.59
N PHE A 86 -21.57 13.13 -0.23
CA PHE A 86 -21.46 13.34 -1.67
C PHE A 86 -21.18 14.81 -2.00
N ARG A 87 -21.90 15.75 -1.36
CA ARG A 87 -21.63 17.20 -1.54
C ARG A 87 -20.23 17.57 -1.08
N ILE A 88 -19.74 17.01 0.02
CA ILE A 88 -18.36 17.23 0.49
C ILE A 88 -17.37 16.66 -0.53
N ALA A 89 -17.61 15.48 -1.04
CA ALA A 89 -16.77 14.86 -2.06
C ALA A 89 -16.64 15.74 -3.31
N ILE A 90 -17.76 16.31 -3.79
CA ILE A 90 -17.77 17.25 -4.91
C ILE A 90 -17.06 18.56 -4.55
N LEU A 91 -17.28 19.08 -3.33
CA LEU A 91 -16.65 20.32 -2.83
C LEU A 91 -15.11 20.20 -2.77
N PHE A 92 -14.57 19.01 -2.52
CA PHE A 92 -13.12 18.79 -2.54
C PHE A 92 -12.58 18.43 -3.92
N VAL A 93 -13.25 17.54 -4.67
CA VAL A 93 -12.69 17.05 -5.92
C VAL A 93 -12.73 18.07 -7.03
N VAL A 94 -13.83 18.87 -7.16
CA VAL A 94 -13.95 19.82 -8.27
C VAL A 94 -12.91 20.94 -8.16
N PRO A 95 -12.75 21.66 -7.02
CA PRO A 95 -11.69 22.65 -6.90
C PRO A 95 -10.29 22.06 -7.08
N SER A 96 -10.02 20.87 -6.53
CA SER A 96 -8.72 20.21 -6.70
C SER A 96 -8.43 19.92 -8.17
N SER A 97 -9.42 19.41 -8.92
CA SER A 97 -9.27 19.13 -10.36
C SER A 97 -9.08 20.42 -11.16
N ILE A 98 -9.76 21.50 -10.78
CA ILE A 98 -9.57 22.84 -11.39
C ILE A 98 -8.15 23.35 -11.11
N VAL A 99 -7.65 23.24 -9.88
CA VAL A 99 -6.29 23.67 -9.52
C VAL A 99 -5.25 22.89 -10.35
N VAL A 100 -5.42 21.57 -10.48
CA VAL A 100 -4.54 20.71 -11.30
C VAL A 100 -4.60 21.14 -12.78
N ALA A 101 -5.79 21.41 -13.31
CA ALA A 101 -5.96 21.86 -14.69
C ALA A 101 -5.39 23.27 -14.92
N LEU A 102 -5.55 24.18 -13.97
CA LEU A 102 -4.95 25.53 -14.04
C LEU A 102 -3.42 25.48 -13.95
N ALA A 103 -2.84 24.60 -13.14
CA ALA A 103 -1.40 24.39 -13.11
C ALA A 103 -0.87 23.89 -14.48
N ALA A 104 -1.60 22.99 -15.14
CA ALA A 104 -1.27 22.57 -16.50
C ALA A 104 -1.39 23.72 -17.53
N TYR A 105 -2.46 24.50 -17.42
CA TYR A 105 -2.73 25.62 -18.33
C TYR A 105 -1.71 26.77 -18.17
N SER A 106 -1.26 27.06 -16.96
CA SER A 106 -0.33 28.16 -16.66
C SER A 106 1.07 27.99 -17.25
N GLY A 107 1.42 26.81 -17.77
CA GLY A 107 2.75 26.50 -18.26
C GLY A 107 3.77 26.13 -17.18
N VAL A 108 3.43 26.23 -15.89
CA VAL A 108 4.34 25.84 -14.77
C VAL A 108 4.71 24.36 -14.87
N VAL A 109 3.74 23.50 -15.15
CA VAL A 109 3.99 22.05 -15.29
C VAL A 109 4.96 21.77 -16.45
N SER A 110 4.72 22.37 -17.61
CA SER A 110 5.58 22.15 -18.79
C SER A 110 6.98 22.71 -18.64
N SER A 111 7.16 23.81 -17.88
CA SER A 111 8.47 24.40 -17.63
C SER A 111 9.34 23.57 -16.67
N ILE A 112 8.73 22.83 -15.75
CA ILE A 112 9.46 22.04 -14.73
C ILE A 112 9.64 20.58 -15.18
N LEU A 113 8.60 19.98 -15.78
CA LEU A 113 8.55 18.54 -16.05
C LEU A 113 8.64 18.19 -17.54
N GLY A 114 8.33 19.15 -18.43
CA GLY A 114 8.26 18.93 -19.87
C GLY A 114 6.83 19.03 -20.40
N THR A 115 6.71 19.28 -21.72
CA THR A 115 5.44 19.60 -22.39
C THR A 115 4.40 18.47 -22.32
N GLN A 116 4.84 17.20 -22.33
CA GLN A 116 3.97 16.02 -22.25
C GLN A 116 3.18 15.98 -20.94
N PHE A 117 3.75 16.46 -19.84
CA PHE A 117 3.08 16.50 -18.54
C PHE A 117 1.84 17.39 -18.49
N THR A 118 1.74 18.38 -19.38
CA THR A 118 0.52 19.20 -19.51
C THR A 118 -0.71 18.32 -19.76
N THR A 119 -0.62 17.41 -20.74
CA THR A 119 -1.70 16.45 -21.03
C THR A 119 -1.97 15.50 -19.85
N PHE A 120 -0.90 15.01 -19.21
CA PHE A 120 -1.05 14.09 -18.07
C PHE A 120 -1.76 14.76 -16.88
N PHE A 121 -1.47 16.02 -16.59
CA PHE A 121 -2.14 16.76 -15.52
C PHE A 121 -3.63 16.99 -15.82
N TYR A 122 -4.02 17.30 -17.06
CA TYR A 122 -5.44 17.35 -17.43
C TYR A 122 -6.13 16.00 -17.21
N LEU A 123 -5.49 14.89 -17.63
CA LEU A 123 -6.03 13.55 -17.43
C LEU A 123 -6.12 13.19 -15.93
N VAL A 124 -5.13 13.57 -15.12
CA VAL A 124 -5.18 13.33 -13.67
C VAL A 124 -6.29 14.15 -13.00
N GLY A 125 -6.56 15.38 -13.46
CA GLY A 125 -7.73 16.14 -13.00
C GLY A 125 -9.03 15.40 -13.23
N LEU A 126 -9.22 14.80 -14.40
CA LEU A 126 -10.39 13.94 -14.72
C LEU A 126 -10.38 12.65 -13.89
N LEU A 127 -9.22 12.04 -13.72
CA LEU A 127 -9.07 10.81 -12.93
C LEU A 127 -9.41 11.04 -11.45
N LEU A 128 -9.08 12.18 -10.87
CA LEU A 128 -9.48 12.55 -9.51
C LEU A 128 -10.99 12.50 -9.36
N ILE A 129 -11.74 13.09 -10.31
CA ILE A 129 -13.20 13.07 -10.31
C ILE A 129 -13.74 11.64 -10.41
N ALA A 130 -13.26 10.86 -11.37
CA ALA A 130 -13.71 9.49 -11.57
C ALA A 130 -13.43 8.60 -10.34
N ARG A 131 -12.23 8.73 -9.74
CA ARG A 131 -11.85 8.01 -8.51
C ARG A 131 -12.71 8.42 -7.32
N GLN A 132 -13.04 9.72 -7.17
CA GLN A 132 -13.87 10.19 -6.06
C GLN A 132 -15.31 9.66 -6.17
N LEU A 133 -15.90 9.70 -7.35
CA LEU A 133 -17.22 9.14 -7.58
C LEU A 133 -17.24 7.63 -7.27
N ARG A 134 -16.25 6.88 -7.77
CA ARG A 134 -16.10 5.46 -7.46
C ARG A 134 -15.95 5.22 -5.95
N ALA A 135 -15.10 6.01 -5.27
CA ALA A 135 -14.86 5.86 -3.85
C ALA A 135 -16.13 6.08 -3.03
N VAL A 136 -16.91 7.11 -3.33
CA VAL A 136 -18.20 7.35 -2.68
C VAL A 136 -19.16 6.18 -2.93
N GLY A 137 -19.32 5.75 -4.17
CA GLY A 137 -20.20 4.63 -4.51
C GLY A 137 -19.83 3.35 -3.72
N ARG A 138 -18.56 2.98 -3.70
CA ARG A 138 -18.09 1.80 -2.97
C ARG A 138 -18.22 1.95 -1.45
N SER A 139 -17.89 3.10 -0.88
CA SER A 139 -17.98 3.31 0.58
C SER A 139 -19.42 3.22 1.07
N VAL A 140 -20.39 3.68 0.28
CA VAL A 140 -21.82 3.55 0.59
C VAL A 140 -22.25 2.07 0.55
N LEU A 141 -21.86 1.32 -0.49
CA LEU A 141 -22.16 -0.13 -0.55
C LEU A 141 -21.59 -0.87 0.66
N MET A 142 -20.35 -0.57 1.06
CA MET A 142 -19.73 -1.16 2.24
C MET A 142 -20.44 -0.74 3.54
N GLY A 143 -20.85 0.52 3.67
CA GLY A 143 -21.61 1.01 4.82
C GLY A 143 -22.98 0.35 4.98
N LEU A 144 -23.59 -0.05 3.87
CA LEU A 144 -24.86 -0.82 3.83
C LEU A 144 -24.67 -2.33 4.08
N GLY A 145 -23.44 -2.81 4.35
CA GLY A 145 -23.15 -4.24 4.52
C GLY A 145 -23.13 -5.02 3.21
N ASN A 146 -23.02 -4.33 2.06
CA ASN A 146 -23.01 -4.93 0.74
C ASN A 146 -21.58 -5.10 0.18
N GLU A 147 -20.63 -5.58 1.01
CA GLU A 147 -19.24 -5.85 0.61
C GLU A 147 -19.20 -6.84 -0.56
N HIS A 148 -20.11 -7.80 -0.59
CA HIS A 148 -20.24 -8.78 -1.69
C HIS A 148 -20.57 -8.17 -3.05
N LEU A 149 -21.05 -6.91 -3.09
CA LEU A 149 -21.26 -6.13 -4.31
C LEU A 149 -20.10 -5.14 -4.55
N SER A 150 -19.55 -4.59 -3.48
CA SER A 150 -18.45 -3.62 -3.54
C SER A 150 -17.14 -4.25 -4.01
N GLU A 151 -16.79 -5.44 -3.52
CA GLU A 151 -15.50 -6.06 -3.81
C GLU A 151 -15.37 -6.58 -5.26
N PRO A 152 -16.38 -7.18 -5.90
CA PRO A 152 -16.32 -7.47 -7.32
C PRO A 152 -16.10 -6.25 -8.21
N LEU A 153 -16.53 -5.05 -7.79
CA LEU A 153 -16.27 -3.82 -8.55
C LEU A 153 -14.78 -3.48 -8.61
N LEU A 154 -13.99 -3.81 -7.56
CA LEU A 154 -12.52 -3.68 -7.59
C LEU A 154 -11.88 -4.58 -8.63
N ILE A 155 -12.36 -5.81 -8.71
CA ILE A 155 -11.87 -6.80 -9.68
C ILE A 155 -12.26 -6.36 -11.10
N ALA A 156 -13.53 -5.96 -11.30
CA ALA A 156 -14.02 -5.45 -12.58
C ALA A 156 -13.23 -4.23 -13.06
N GLU A 157 -12.85 -3.32 -12.14
CA GLU A 157 -11.99 -2.18 -12.46
C GLU A 157 -10.66 -2.62 -13.08
N LYS A 158 -10.04 -3.68 -12.56
CA LYS A 158 -8.78 -4.19 -13.11
C LYS A 158 -8.96 -4.85 -14.46
N PHE A 159 -10.07 -5.58 -14.67
CA PHE A 159 -10.40 -6.16 -15.97
C PHE A 159 -10.69 -5.11 -17.05
N VAL A 160 -11.17 -3.92 -16.68
CA VAL A 160 -11.34 -2.79 -17.61
C VAL A 160 -10.00 -2.06 -17.80
N PHE A 161 -9.28 -1.81 -16.73
CA PHE A 161 -8.04 -1.04 -16.75
C PHE A 161 -6.95 -1.67 -17.64
N TRP A 162 -6.60 -2.94 -17.38
CA TRP A 162 -5.44 -3.57 -18.01
C TRP A 162 -5.53 -3.65 -19.53
N PRO A 163 -6.65 -4.10 -20.15
CA PRO A 163 -6.75 -4.13 -21.61
C PRO A 163 -6.67 -2.75 -22.26
N ILE A 164 -7.32 -1.75 -21.66
CA ILE A 164 -7.30 -0.38 -22.19
C ILE A 164 -5.90 0.22 -22.03
N ALA A 165 -5.29 0.08 -20.86
CA ALA A 165 -3.97 0.64 -20.58
C ALA A 165 -2.89 0.04 -21.50
N ILE A 166 -2.83 -1.29 -21.58
CA ILE A 166 -1.85 -1.98 -22.43
C ILE A 166 -2.16 -1.73 -23.93
N GLY A 167 -3.43 -1.81 -24.33
CA GLY A 167 -3.83 -1.59 -25.71
C GLY A 167 -3.49 -0.19 -26.22
N LEU A 168 -3.81 0.85 -25.43
CA LEU A 168 -3.48 2.23 -25.81
C LEU A 168 -1.98 2.53 -25.72
N ALA A 169 -1.27 1.96 -24.75
CA ALA A 169 0.18 2.09 -24.66
C ALA A 169 0.85 1.45 -25.89
N ALA A 170 0.44 0.22 -26.27
CA ALA A 170 0.95 -0.47 -27.44
C ALA A 170 0.58 0.22 -28.78
N ALA A 171 -0.55 0.96 -28.82
CA ALA A 171 -0.93 1.79 -29.95
C ALA A 171 -0.13 3.12 -30.04
N GLY A 172 0.87 3.34 -29.17
CA GLY A 172 1.73 4.52 -29.18
C GLY A 172 1.19 5.73 -28.42
N VAL A 173 0.07 5.60 -27.69
CA VAL A 173 -0.49 6.69 -26.84
C VAL A 173 0.32 6.85 -25.54
N GLY A 174 1.10 5.84 -25.16
CA GLY A 174 2.01 5.90 -24.04
C GLY A 174 1.30 6.12 -22.70
N VAL A 175 1.90 6.97 -21.85
CA VAL A 175 1.39 7.28 -20.51
C VAL A 175 -0.03 7.85 -20.54
N ALA A 176 -0.38 8.69 -21.52
CA ALA A 176 -1.73 9.21 -21.66
C ALA A 176 -2.76 8.07 -21.83
N GLY A 177 -2.41 7.04 -22.61
CA GLY A 177 -3.25 5.84 -22.80
C GLY A 177 -3.48 5.09 -21.49
N VAL A 178 -2.45 4.96 -20.65
CA VAL A 178 -2.57 4.31 -19.32
C VAL A 178 -3.48 5.11 -18.40
N LEU A 179 -3.34 6.46 -18.38
CA LEU A 179 -4.20 7.35 -17.59
C LEU A 179 -5.67 7.29 -18.07
N ILE A 180 -5.90 7.24 -19.39
CA ILE A 180 -7.24 7.03 -19.97
C ILE A 180 -7.81 5.68 -19.49
N GLY A 181 -7.00 4.61 -19.47
CA GLY A 181 -7.39 3.32 -18.92
C GLY A 181 -7.87 3.41 -17.47
N HIS A 182 -7.15 4.16 -16.62
CA HIS A 182 -7.57 4.42 -15.24
C HIS A 182 -8.88 5.21 -15.16
N ILE A 183 -9.04 6.25 -15.99
CA ILE A 183 -10.26 7.07 -16.01
C ILE A 183 -11.45 6.22 -16.42
N ALA A 184 -11.34 5.45 -17.50
CA ALA A 184 -12.40 4.59 -18.00
C ALA A 184 -12.81 3.53 -16.97
N ALA A 185 -11.83 2.86 -16.36
CA ALA A 185 -12.07 1.85 -15.35
C ALA A 185 -12.74 2.44 -14.09
N ALA A 186 -12.24 3.57 -13.58
CA ALA A 186 -12.82 4.23 -12.41
C ALA A 186 -14.24 4.77 -12.69
N PHE A 187 -14.46 5.34 -13.87
CA PHE A 187 -15.77 5.88 -14.26
C PHE A 187 -16.81 4.78 -14.45
N LEU A 188 -16.49 3.71 -15.17
CA LEU A 188 -17.41 2.59 -15.38
C LEU A 188 -17.77 1.91 -14.07
N THR A 189 -16.81 1.71 -13.19
CA THR A 189 -17.08 1.14 -11.86
C THR A 189 -17.83 2.10 -10.95
N ALA A 190 -17.64 3.42 -11.07
CA ALA A 190 -18.48 4.41 -10.41
C ALA A 190 -19.95 4.30 -10.88
N VAL A 191 -20.19 4.29 -12.20
CA VAL A 191 -21.53 4.12 -12.76
C VAL A 191 -22.18 2.84 -12.25
N ALA A 192 -21.47 1.71 -12.28
CA ALA A 192 -21.98 0.44 -11.77
C ALA A 192 -22.33 0.52 -10.27
N ALA A 193 -21.47 1.15 -9.46
CA ALA A 193 -21.75 1.36 -8.03
C ALA A 193 -23.02 2.19 -7.81
N PHE A 194 -23.19 3.31 -8.52
CA PHE A 194 -24.39 4.15 -8.39
C PHE A 194 -25.67 3.47 -8.90
N VAL A 195 -25.60 2.64 -9.94
CA VAL A 195 -26.73 1.80 -10.38
C VAL A 195 -27.12 0.80 -9.30
N LEU A 196 -26.14 0.17 -8.63
CA LEU A 196 -26.45 -0.73 -7.51
C LEU A 196 -27.05 0.03 -6.32
N LEU A 197 -26.53 1.21 -6.01
CA LEU A 197 -27.02 2.06 -4.91
C LEU A 197 -28.43 2.58 -5.14
N SER A 198 -28.84 2.85 -6.38
CA SER A 198 -30.18 3.35 -6.68
C SER A 198 -31.31 2.38 -6.28
N ARG A 199 -30.95 1.12 -5.99
CA ARG A 199 -31.89 0.10 -5.48
C ARG A 199 -32.13 0.18 -3.98
N SER A 200 -31.20 0.81 -3.24
CA SER A 200 -31.21 0.85 -1.77
C SER A 200 -31.37 2.24 -1.20
N LEU A 201 -30.90 3.27 -1.93
CA LEU A 201 -30.92 4.67 -1.51
C LEU A 201 -31.49 5.57 -2.59
N SER A 202 -32.12 6.66 -2.16
CA SER A 202 -32.58 7.71 -3.06
C SER A 202 -31.39 8.57 -3.51
N LEU A 203 -30.97 8.48 -4.78
CA LEU A 203 -29.91 9.32 -5.33
C LEU A 203 -30.28 10.80 -5.34
N SER A 204 -31.57 11.16 -5.33
CA SER A 204 -32.04 12.56 -5.24
C SER A 204 -31.69 13.22 -3.91
N SER A 205 -31.35 12.46 -2.86
CA SER A 205 -30.92 12.97 -1.56
C SER A 205 -29.69 13.87 -1.64
N VAL A 206 -28.90 13.78 -2.71
CA VAL A 206 -27.76 14.68 -3.01
C VAL A 206 -28.23 16.14 -3.10
N PHE A 207 -29.44 16.40 -3.58
CA PHE A 207 -30.03 17.73 -3.75
C PHE A 207 -30.82 18.20 -2.52
N HIS A 208 -31.12 17.30 -1.57
CA HIS A 208 -31.88 17.64 -0.37
C HIS A 208 -30.93 18.05 0.77
N ARG A 209 -31.31 19.11 1.48
CA ARG A 209 -30.58 19.53 2.68
C ARG A 209 -30.96 18.61 3.85
N ALA A 210 -29.95 18.15 4.58
CA ALA A 210 -30.19 17.46 5.84
C ALA A 210 -30.87 18.41 6.85
N PRO A 211 -31.69 17.87 7.79
CA PRO A 211 -32.37 18.62 8.85
C PRO A 211 -31.42 19.52 9.65
N SER A 212 -31.98 20.48 10.39
CA SER A 212 -31.19 21.44 11.19
C SER A 212 -30.41 20.78 12.33
N ASP A 213 -30.93 19.71 12.88
CA ASP A 213 -30.37 18.88 13.97
C ASP A 213 -29.34 17.84 13.49
N PHE A 214 -29.14 17.72 12.16
CA PHE A 214 -28.17 16.79 11.61
C PHE A 214 -26.74 17.13 12.09
N PRO A 215 -25.99 16.18 12.66
CA PRO A 215 -24.75 16.41 13.41
C PRO A 215 -23.52 16.66 12.49
N ARG A 216 -23.58 17.68 11.64
CA ARG A 216 -22.56 18.01 10.62
C ARG A 216 -21.15 18.15 11.19
N ARG A 217 -21.04 18.80 12.40
CA ARG A 217 -19.73 19.03 13.04
C ARG A 217 -19.09 17.71 13.49
N THR A 218 -19.89 16.77 13.97
CA THR A 218 -19.42 15.44 14.38
C THR A 218 -18.92 14.65 13.18
N LEU A 219 -19.67 14.70 12.07
CA LEU A 219 -19.29 14.01 10.83
C LEU A 219 -18.01 14.60 10.22
N LEU A 220 -17.87 15.92 10.19
CA LEU A 220 -16.67 16.61 9.68
C LEU A 220 -15.46 16.43 10.59
N GLY A 221 -15.66 16.40 11.91
CA GLY A 221 -14.58 16.22 12.89
C GLY A 221 -14.04 14.77 12.95
N PHE A 222 -14.75 13.85 12.32
CA PHE A 222 -14.36 12.44 12.30
C PHE A 222 -13.08 12.27 11.46
N ASN A 223 -12.11 11.59 12.02
CA ASN A 223 -10.85 11.21 11.35
C ASN A 223 -9.81 12.29 11.05
N ASN A 224 -9.89 13.51 11.57
CA ASN A 224 -8.87 14.52 11.30
C ASN A 224 -7.43 14.02 11.57
N GLN A 225 -7.22 13.33 12.69
CA GLN A 225 -5.90 12.77 13.02
C GLN A 225 -5.52 11.60 12.10
N THR A 226 -6.49 10.80 11.69
CA THR A 226 -6.27 9.71 10.71
C THR A 226 -5.86 10.27 9.35
N ILE A 227 -6.48 11.37 8.91
CA ILE A 227 -6.12 12.05 7.65
C ILE A 227 -4.66 12.52 7.69
N VAL A 228 -4.25 13.16 8.81
CA VAL A 228 -2.86 13.60 8.99
C VAL A 228 -1.90 12.40 8.97
N LEU A 229 -2.22 11.33 9.68
CA LEU A 229 -1.39 10.12 9.69
C LEU A 229 -1.31 9.49 8.29
N MET A 230 -2.43 9.41 7.56
CA MET A 230 -2.46 8.90 6.19
C MET A 230 -1.67 9.78 5.23
N PHE A 231 -1.74 11.10 5.39
CA PHE A 231 -0.91 12.03 4.61
C PHE A 231 0.58 11.77 4.84
N LEU A 232 1.00 11.62 6.09
CA LEU A 232 2.40 11.34 6.42
C LEU A 232 2.86 9.99 5.86
N LEU A 233 2.04 8.94 5.99
CA LEU A 233 2.35 7.62 5.43
C LEU A 233 2.44 7.67 3.89
N ASN A 234 1.52 8.36 3.22
CA ASN A 234 1.59 8.52 1.76
C ASN A 234 2.77 9.40 1.33
N SER A 235 3.12 10.43 2.11
CA SER A 235 4.31 11.23 1.84
C SER A 235 5.57 10.37 1.89
N LEU A 236 5.69 9.46 2.86
CA LEU A 236 6.83 8.55 2.95
C LEU A 236 6.93 7.61 1.74
N LEU A 237 5.81 7.30 1.07
CA LEU A 237 5.76 6.39 -0.08
C LEU A 237 6.00 7.10 -1.43
N TYR A 238 5.62 8.36 -1.56
CA TYR A 238 5.55 9.03 -2.86
C TYR A 238 6.54 10.18 -3.04
N THR A 239 7.10 10.73 -1.95
CA THR A 239 8.00 11.89 -2.02
C THR A 239 9.24 11.63 -2.88
N ASP A 240 9.77 10.42 -2.84
CA ASP A 240 10.98 10.03 -3.58
C ASP A 240 10.79 10.22 -5.09
N ILE A 241 9.71 9.66 -5.64
CA ILE A 241 9.40 9.76 -7.09
C ILE A 241 9.06 11.21 -7.46
N LEU A 242 8.35 11.93 -6.59
CA LEU A 242 7.99 13.33 -6.84
C LEU A 242 9.22 14.25 -6.89
N LEU A 243 10.28 13.92 -6.15
CA LEU A 243 11.54 14.65 -6.20
C LEU A 243 12.48 14.11 -7.29
N LEU A 244 12.51 12.79 -7.48
CA LEU A 244 13.43 12.14 -8.41
C LEU A 244 13.14 12.52 -9.87
N GLN A 245 11.86 12.56 -10.27
CA GLN A 245 11.46 12.88 -11.65
C GLN A 245 11.98 14.25 -12.11
N PRO A 246 11.73 15.38 -11.41
CA PRO A 246 12.19 16.69 -11.84
C PRO A 246 13.71 16.89 -11.69
N ILE A 247 14.38 16.17 -10.76
CA ILE A 247 15.80 16.36 -10.46
C ILE A 247 16.68 15.46 -11.32
N ALA A 248 16.32 14.19 -11.48
CA ALA A 248 17.16 13.19 -12.12
C ALA A 248 16.59 12.61 -13.44
N GLY A 249 15.35 13.00 -13.79
CA GLY A 249 14.71 12.64 -15.05
C GLY A 249 13.93 11.34 -15.03
N SER A 250 13.20 11.11 -16.13
CA SER A 250 12.19 10.07 -16.25
C SER A 250 12.75 8.65 -16.18
N ASP A 251 13.90 8.38 -16.81
CA ASP A 251 14.52 7.05 -16.79
C ASP A 251 14.89 6.61 -15.38
N GLN A 252 15.53 7.51 -14.59
CA GLN A 252 15.90 7.19 -13.23
C GLN A 252 14.66 6.98 -12.33
N ALA A 253 13.61 7.76 -12.54
CA ALA A 253 12.33 7.56 -11.86
C ALA A 253 11.70 6.20 -12.24
N GLY A 254 11.80 5.78 -13.49
CA GLY A 254 11.32 4.49 -13.98
C GLY A 254 12.08 3.30 -13.39
N TYR A 255 13.41 3.36 -13.38
CA TYR A 255 14.24 2.33 -12.75
C TYR A 255 13.99 2.24 -11.23
N TYR A 256 13.88 3.38 -10.58
CA TYR A 256 13.57 3.44 -9.15
C TYR A 256 12.19 2.86 -8.84
N GLN A 257 11.16 3.22 -9.62
CA GLN A 257 9.81 2.69 -9.46
C GLN A 257 9.76 1.17 -9.68
N ALA A 258 10.48 0.64 -10.67
CA ALA A 258 10.57 -0.80 -10.88
C ALA A 258 11.19 -1.52 -9.67
N ALA A 259 12.25 -0.94 -9.09
CA ALA A 259 12.86 -1.43 -7.86
C ALA A 259 11.89 -1.36 -6.66
N LEU A 260 11.20 -0.23 -6.50
CA LEU A 260 10.28 0.00 -5.38
C LEU A 260 9.12 -0.99 -5.40
N VAL A 261 8.49 -1.22 -6.56
CA VAL A 261 7.38 -2.19 -6.71
C VAL A 261 7.81 -3.59 -6.27
N VAL A 262 9.01 -4.04 -6.64
CA VAL A 262 9.52 -5.36 -6.20
C VAL A 262 9.76 -5.37 -4.69
N ALA A 263 10.35 -4.31 -4.15
CA ALA A 263 10.60 -4.20 -2.72
C ALA A 263 9.30 -4.18 -1.90
N GLU A 264 8.24 -3.54 -2.41
CA GLU A 264 6.92 -3.47 -1.77
C GLU A 264 6.18 -4.79 -1.70
N PHE A 265 6.52 -5.80 -2.53
CA PHE A 265 5.95 -7.15 -2.38
C PHE A 265 6.24 -7.77 -0.99
N LEU A 266 7.30 -7.34 -0.32
CA LEU A 266 7.62 -7.77 1.04
C LEU A 266 6.57 -7.32 2.06
N TRP A 267 5.73 -6.33 1.73
CA TRP A 267 4.73 -5.77 2.64
C TRP A 267 3.46 -6.60 2.76
N VAL A 268 3.26 -7.61 1.94
CA VAL A 268 2.05 -8.44 1.97
C VAL A 268 1.83 -9.06 3.36
N VAL A 269 2.85 -9.65 3.95
CA VAL A 269 2.77 -10.26 5.29
C VAL A 269 2.63 -9.20 6.40
N PRO A 270 3.47 -8.14 6.45
CA PRO A 270 3.30 -7.06 7.43
C PRO A 270 1.93 -6.38 7.41
N ILE A 271 1.35 -6.15 6.21
CA ILE A 271 0.03 -5.52 6.07
C ILE A 271 -1.08 -6.46 6.57
N ALA A 272 -0.98 -7.76 6.28
CA ALA A 272 -1.92 -8.75 6.81
C ALA A 272 -1.86 -8.80 8.35
N ALA A 273 -0.66 -8.85 8.92
CA ALA A 273 -0.43 -8.79 10.36
C ALA A 273 -0.98 -7.49 10.98
N GLN A 274 -0.73 -6.35 10.35
CA GLN A 274 -1.26 -5.04 10.78
C GLN A 274 -2.80 -5.07 10.87
N THR A 275 -3.48 -5.63 9.87
CA THR A 275 -4.94 -5.67 9.83
C THR A 275 -5.51 -6.48 10.99
N VAL A 276 -4.94 -7.65 11.27
CA VAL A 276 -5.36 -8.50 12.39
C VAL A 276 -5.07 -7.83 13.74
N LEU A 277 -3.86 -7.30 13.90
CA LEU A 277 -3.43 -6.67 15.15
C LEU A 277 -4.25 -5.44 15.50
N LEU A 278 -4.68 -4.64 14.53
CA LEU A 278 -5.50 -3.45 14.76
C LEU A 278 -6.80 -3.80 15.51
N HIS A 279 -7.49 -4.86 15.07
CA HIS A 279 -8.74 -5.29 15.70
C HIS A 279 -8.49 -5.94 17.08
N THR A 280 -7.56 -6.90 17.14
CA THR A 280 -7.27 -7.63 18.38
C THR A 280 -6.70 -6.71 19.48
N SER A 281 -5.82 -5.77 19.12
CA SER A 281 -5.25 -4.84 20.08
C SER A 281 -6.28 -3.88 20.65
N SER A 282 -7.26 -3.44 19.86
CA SER A 282 -8.35 -2.58 20.34
C SER A 282 -9.16 -3.26 21.44
N GLU A 283 -9.46 -4.55 21.28
CA GLU A 283 -10.16 -5.35 22.28
C GLU A 283 -9.32 -5.54 23.56
N LEU A 284 -8.03 -5.89 23.41
CA LEU A 284 -7.13 -6.07 24.54
C LEU A 284 -6.88 -4.77 25.34
N TRP A 285 -6.78 -3.63 24.66
CA TRP A 285 -6.66 -2.32 25.32
C TRP A 285 -7.90 -1.97 26.12
N SER A 286 -9.10 -2.27 25.59
CA SER A 286 -10.37 -2.02 26.30
C SER A 286 -10.53 -2.88 27.56
N SER A 287 -9.84 -4.05 27.62
CA SER A 287 -9.86 -5.01 28.71
C SER A 287 -8.64 -4.87 29.65
N ASP A 288 -7.81 -3.81 29.51
CA ASP A 288 -6.60 -3.54 30.29
C ASP A 288 -5.58 -4.70 30.34
N GLN A 289 -5.49 -5.49 29.23
CA GLN A 289 -4.60 -6.65 29.13
C GLN A 289 -3.22 -6.29 28.53
N GLN A 290 -2.51 -5.36 29.17
CA GLN A 290 -1.24 -4.78 28.64
C GLN A 290 -0.13 -5.83 28.48
N GLU A 291 -0.02 -6.81 29.36
CA GLU A 291 0.98 -7.88 29.27
C GLU A 291 0.75 -8.75 28.03
N ARG A 292 -0.52 -9.10 27.73
CA ARG A 292 -0.86 -9.83 26.50
C ARG A 292 -0.58 -9.02 25.25
N ILE A 293 -0.78 -7.71 25.27
CA ILE A 293 -0.43 -6.82 24.16
C ILE A 293 1.07 -6.88 23.90
N THR A 294 1.91 -6.79 24.94
CA THR A 294 3.36 -6.86 24.83
C THR A 294 3.81 -8.19 24.25
N THR A 295 3.31 -9.32 24.78
CA THR A 295 3.64 -10.67 24.30
C THR A 295 3.21 -10.85 22.84
N MET A 296 1.96 -10.52 22.51
CA MET A 296 1.43 -10.60 21.13
C MET A 296 2.23 -9.72 20.17
N SER A 297 2.56 -8.49 20.59
CA SER A 297 3.35 -7.55 19.81
C SER A 297 4.74 -8.13 19.49
N ALA A 298 5.44 -8.60 20.51
CA ALA A 298 6.79 -9.15 20.36
C ALA A 298 6.80 -10.38 19.44
N THR A 299 5.88 -11.30 19.64
CA THR A 299 5.76 -12.52 18.83
C THR A 299 5.45 -12.21 17.37
N VAL A 300 4.43 -11.40 17.10
CA VAL A 300 4.06 -11.05 15.70
C VAL A 300 5.16 -10.24 15.02
N THR A 301 5.79 -9.31 15.75
CA THR A 301 6.92 -8.53 15.20
C THR A 301 8.10 -9.43 14.84
N ARG A 302 8.41 -10.46 15.65
CA ARG A 302 9.42 -11.49 15.37
C ARG A 302 9.09 -12.25 14.08
N TYR A 303 7.87 -12.74 13.92
CA TYR A 303 7.48 -13.48 12.70
C TYR A 303 7.50 -12.59 11.46
N VAL A 304 7.04 -11.35 11.56
CA VAL A 304 7.14 -10.38 10.46
C VAL A 304 8.60 -10.16 10.08
N PHE A 305 9.50 -10.04 11.07
CA PHE A 305 10.93 -9.89 10.81
C PHE A 305 11.55 -11.12 10.15
N LEU A 306 11.23 -12.33 10.65
CA LEU A 306 11.68 -13.60 10.07
C LEU A 306 11.30 -13.72 8.59
N VAL A 307 10.02 -13.56 8.28
CA VAL A 307 9.51 -13.70 6.90
C VAL A 307 10.05 -12.60 5.99
N THR A 308 10.05 -11.35 6.45
CA THR A 308 10.55 -10.23 5.62
C THR A 308 12.04 -10.36 5.35
N MET A 309 12.83 -10.85 6.32
CA MET A 309 14.26 -11.07 6.15
C MET A 309 14.54 -12.20 5.14
N LEU A 310 13.81 -13.33 5.23
CA LEU A 310 13.91 -14.40 4.23
C LEU A 310 13.65 -13.88 2.81
N LEU A 311 12.53 -13.17 2.63
CA LEU A 311 12.16 -12.63 1.32
C LEU A 311 13.17 -11.58 0.83
N SER A 312 13.69 -10.73 1.73
CA SER A 312 14.71 -9.73 1.39
C SER A 312 16.00 -10.36 0.90
N VAL A 313 16.47 -11.40 1.59
CA VAL A 313 17.67 -12.17 1.17
C VAL A 313 17.43 -12.84 -0.19
N GLY A 314 16.28 -13.51 -0.36
CA GLY A 314 15.91 -14.15 -1.61
C GLY A 314 15.90 -13.17 -2.78
N ILE A 315 15.22 -12.02 -2.63
CA ILE A 315 15.14 -10.99 -3.68
C ILE A 315 16.51 -10.35 -3.92
N ALA A 316 17.31 -10.08 -2.87
CA ALA A 316 18.63 -9.47 -3.03
C ALA A 316 19.59 -10.35 -3.82
N VAL A 317 19.57 -11.66 -3.59
CA VAL A 317 20.41 -12.62 -4.33
C VAL A 317 19.90 -12.80 -5.75
N LEU A 318 18.61 -13.02 -5.92
CA LEU A 318 17.98 -13.30 -7.21
C LEU A 318 17.71 -12.06 -8.07
N ALA A 319 18.10 -10.86 -7.64
CA ALA A 319 17.79 -9.61 -8.34
C ALA A 319 18.32 -9.60 -9.78
N ASP A 320 19.54 -10.12 -10.00
CA ASP A 320 20.19 -10.18 -11.32
C ASP A 320 19.47 -11.14 -12.28
N SER A 321 18.85 -12.19 -11.75
CA SER A 321 18.04 -13.14 -12.52
C SER A 321 16.59 -12.64 -12.70
N PHE A 322 16.00 -12.06 -11.66
CA PHE A 322 14.58 -11.67 -11.63
C PHE A 322 14.29 -10.42 -12.45
N VAL A 323 15.06 -9.34 -12.24
CA VAL A 323 14.75 -8.03 -12.85
C VAL A 323 14.78 -8.08 -14.38
N PRO A 324 15.82 -8.62 -15.05
CA PRO A 324 15.84 -8.72 -16.50
C PRO A 324 14.79 -9.68 -17.05
N LEU A 325 14.49 -10.77 -16.34
CA LEU A 325 13.45 -11.70 -16.77
C LEU A 325 12.05 -11.08 -16.65
N TYR A 326 11.78 -10.35 -15.58
CA TYR A 326 10.46 -9.80 -15.30
C TYR A 326 10.20 -8.51 -16.07
N TYR A 327 11.08 -7.50 -16.00
CA TYR A 327 10.90 -6.20 -16.65
C TYR A 327 11.57 -6.09 -18.03
N GLY A 328 12.53 -6.92 -18.33
CA GLY A 328 13.40 -6.83 -19.51
C GLY A 328 14.81 -6.35 -19.18
N PRO A 329 15.79 -6.61 -20.07
CA PRO A 329 17.20 -6.26 -19.83
C PRO A 329 17.42 -4.76 -19.66
N ASP A 330 16.61 -3.92 -20.26
CA ASP A 330 16.70 -2.46 -20.15
C ASP A 330 16.52 -1.96 -18.72
N PHE A 331 15.97 -2.79 -17.80
CA PHE A 331 15.73 -2.47 -16.40
C PHE A 331 16.82 -2.96 -15.43
N GLU A 332 17.95 -3.47 -15.93
CA GLU A 332 19.08 -3.89 -15.06
C GLU A 332 19.55 -2.78 -14.12
N ALA A 333 19.45 -1.52 -14.52
CA ALA A 333 19.77 -0.38 -13.68
C ALA A 333 18.96 -0.31 -12.38
N SER A 334 17.78 -0.98 -12.31
CA SER A 334 16.92 -1.07 -11.12
C SER A 334 17.47 -2.00 -10.03
N ILE A 335 18.42 -2.87 -10.34
CA ILE A 335 18.95 -3.87 -9.39
C ILE A 335 19.63 -3.20 -8.19
N THR A 336 20.47 -2.20 -8.43
CA THR A 336 21.15 -1.48 -7.35
C THR A 336 20.19 -0.75 -6.42
N PRO A 337 19.25 0.09 -6.90
CA PRO A 337 18.21 0.68 -6.06
C PRO A 337 17.38 -0.36 -5.31
N LEU A 338 17.02 -1.49 -5.95
CA LEU A 338 16.29 -2.57 -5.31
C LEU A 338 17.04 -3.09 -4.08
N ARG A 339 18.30 -3.49 -4.23
CA ARG A 339 19.10 -4.00 -3.12
C ARG A 339 19.24 -2.98 -1.98
N LEU A 340 19.38 -1.69 -2.30
CA LEU A 340 19.43 -0.63 -1.30
C LEU A 340 18.10 -0.48 -0.56
N LEU A 341 16.96 -0.54 -1.26
CA LEU A 341 15.62 -0.42 -0.69
C LEU A 341 15.28 -1.56 0.28
N LEU A 342 15.73 -2.79 -0.01
CA LEU A 342 15.41 -3.96 0.82
C LEU A 342 15.79 -3.77 2.29
N VAL A 343 16.89 -3.06 2.58
CA VAL A 343 17.33 -2.79 3.95
C VAL A 343 16.28 -1.96 4.71
N GLY A 344 15.78 -0.89 4.08
CA GLY A 344 14.77 -0.04 4.69
C GLY A 344 13.40 -0.72 4.79
N VAL A 345 13.05 -1.49 3.77
CA VAL A 345 11.77 -2.22 3.72
C VAL A 345 11.64 -3.23 4.87
N VAL A 346 12.73 -3.86 5.29
CA VAL A 346 12.73 -4.72 6.49
C VAL A 346 12.35 -3.89 7.74
N GLY A 347 12.98 -2.73 7.94
CA GLY A 347 12.69 -1.86 9.08
C GLY A 347 11.24 -1.36 9.08
N TYR A 348 10.73 -0.94 7.92
CA TYR A 348 9.34 -0.53 7.75
C TYR A 348 8.35 -1.66 8.03
N SER A 349 8.65 -2.87 7.57
CA SER A 349 7.83 -4.07 7.80
C SER A 349 7.70 -4.39 9.30
N VAL A 350 8.80 -4.32 10.03
CA VAL A 350 8.85 -4.56 11.49
C VAL A 350 8.11 -3.44 12.26
N ALA A 351 8.05 -2.22 11.74
CA ALA A 351 7.29 -1.12 12.33
C ALA A 351 5.77 -1.26 12.19
N ARG A 352 5.26 -2.04 11.21
CA ARG A 352 3.83 -2.17 10.92
C ARG A 352 2.98 -2.77 12.06
N PRO A 353 3.39 -3.87 12.71
CA PRO A 353 2.70 -4.38 13.90
C PRO A 353 2.61 -3.34 15.02
N ILE A 354 3.69 -2.58 15.23
CA ILE A 354 3.78 -1.55 16.27
C ILE A 354 2.79 -0.41 15.99
N LEU A 355 2.74 0.04 14.73
CA LEU A 355 1.77 1.04 14.25
C LEU A 355 0.32 0.57 14.49
N ALA A 356 0.00 -0.69 14.16
CA ALA A 356 -1.33 -1.26 14.33
C ALA A 356 -1.80 -1.23 15.79
N ILE A 357 -0.93 -1.63 16.71
CA ILE A 357 -1.24 -1.67 18.15
C ILE A 357 -1.46 -0.25 18.68
N GLY A 358 -0.66 0.71 18.25
CA GLY A 358 -0.85 2.12 18.59
C GLY A 358 -2.15 2.70 18.04
N GLN A 359 -2.54 2.31 16.82
CA GLN A 359 -3.84 2.67 16.24
C GLN A 359 -5.00 2.03 17.02
N GLY A 360 -4.89 0.77 17.41
CA GLY A 360 -5.88 0.06 18.22
C GLY A 360 -6.10 0.72 19.60
N LYS A 361 -5.06 1.30 20.19
CA LYS A 361 -5.16 2.13 21.41
C LYS A 361 -5.82 3.50 21.18
N GLY A 362 -5.92 3.95 19.94
CA GLY A 362 -6.31 5.33 19.61
C GLY A 362 -5.20 6.36 19.87
N ALA A 363 -3.95 5.95 20.03
CA ALA A 363 -2.81 6.82 20.32
C ALA A 363 -2.31 7.59 19.07
N LEU A 364 -3.23 8.10 18.24
CA LEU A 364 -2.94 8.67 16.93
C LEU A 364 -1.94 9.84 16.99
N ARG A 365 -1.99 10.67 18.04
CA ARG A 365 -1.04 11.79 18.19
C ARG A 365 0.40 11.30 18.32
N ALA A 366 0.64 10.27 19.12
CA ALA A 366 1.97 9.70 19.29
C ALA A 366 2.50 9.08 17.98
N LEU A 367 1.62 8.38 17.25
CA LEU A 367 1.94 7.82 15.93
C LEU A 367 2.22 8.91 14.88
N ILE A 368 1.48 10.02 14.91
CA ILE A 368 1.74 11.19 14.03
C ILE A 368 3.14 11.73 14.30
N TYR A 369 3.55 11.94 15.56
CA TYR A 369 4.89 12.42 15.89
C TYR A 369 5.98 11.45 15.43
N ALA A 370 5.80 10.15 15.67
CA ALA A 370 6.74 9.12 15.24
C ALA A 370 6.89 9.09 13.70
N THR A 371 5.76 9.09 13.00
CA THR A 371 5.77 9.07 11.52
C THR A 371 6.31 10.38 10.94
N SER A 372 5.99 11.54 11.55
CA SER A 372 6.52 12.84 11.13
C SER A 372 8.05 12.88 11.18
N GLY A 373 8.65 12.30 12.21
CA GLY A 373 10.10 12.19 12.31
C GLY A 373 10.72 11.42 11.15
N ALA A 374 10.12 10.28 10.80
CA ALA A 374 10.58 9.46 9.66
C ALA A 374 10.39 10.19 8.32
N VAL A 375 9.24 10.84 8.12
CA VAL A 375 8.97 11.65 6.91
C VAL A 375 9.94 12.81 6.76
N ALA A 376 10.19 13.55 7.84
CA ALA A 376 11.11 14.69 7.82
C ALA A 376 12.53 14.25 7.48
N LEU A 377 12.98 13.13 8.07
CA LEU A 377 14.30 12.56 7.78
C LEU A 377 14.39 12.06 6.32
N ASN A 378 13.39 11.34 5.84
CA ASN A 378 13.32 10.88 4.45
C ASN A 378 13.34 12.07 3.47
N LEU A 379 12.51 13.09 3.69
CA LEU A 379 12.45 14.28 2.84
C LEU A 379 13.79 15.01 2.82
N LEU A 380 14.40 15.24 3.99
CA LEU A 380 15.71 15.88 4.09
C LEU A 380 16.79 15.14 3.32
N LEU A 381 16.84 13.81 3.51
CA LEU A 381 17.83 12.97 2.81
C LEU A 381 17.56 12.92 1.30
N ASN A 382 16.32 12.87 0.85
CA ASN A 382 15.99 12.95 -0.57
C ASN A 382 16.47 14.26 -1.21
N ILE A 383 16.24 15.40 -0.55
CA ILE A 383 16.71 16.73 -1.02
C ILE A 383 18.22 16.77 -1.15
N ILE A 384 18.95 16.10 -0.26
CA ILE A 384 20.43 16.10 -0.27
C ILE A 384 20.98 15.05 -1.24
N LEU A 385 20.45 13.83 -1.21
CA LEU A 385 21.07 12.68 -1.88
C LEU A 385 20.62 12.52 -3.34
N ILE A 386 19.40 12.93 -3.71
CA ILE A 386 18.94 12.81 -5.11
C ILE A 386 19.80 13.66 -6.06
N PRO A 387 20.12 14.94 -5.78
CA PRO A 387 20.97 15.73 -6.67
C PRO A 387 22.38 15.15 -6.84
N LEU A 388 22.89 14.43 -5.83
CA LEU A 388 24.25 13.88 -5.82
C LEU A 388 24.33 12.48 -6.45
N TYR A 389 23.33 11.64 -6.24
CA TYR A 389 23.39 10.21 -6.54
C TYR A 389 22.16 9.69 -7.32
N GLY A 390 21.24 10.58 -7.73
CA GLY A 390 20.05 10.21 -8.49
C GLY A 390 19.20 9.15 -7.77
N MET A 391 18.77 8.12 -8.51
CA MET A 391 17.94 7.03 -7.98
C MET A 391 18.60 6.23 -6.84
N ARG A 392 19.94 6.14 -6.81
CA ARG A 392 20.66 5.49 -5.69
C ARG A 392 20.55 6.34 -4.43
N GLY A 393 20.61 7.67 -4.59
CA GLY A 393 20.40 8.60 -3.49
C GLY A 393 18.99 8.50 -2.91
N ALA A 394 17.97 8.43 -3.79
CA ALA A 394 16.59 8.17 -3.39
C ALA A 394 16.45 6.85 -2.62
N ALA A 395 17.04 5.76 -3.13
CA ALA A 395 16.98 4.46 -2.47
C ALA A 395 17.62 4.45 -1.07
N VAL A 396 18.74 5.13 -0.89
CA VAL A 396 19.38 5.29 0.43
C VAL A 396 18.53 6.15 1.36
N ALA A 397 18.00 7.29 0.87
CA ALA A 397 17.14 8.18 1.65
C ALA A 397 15.90 7.44 2.14
N THR A 398 15.26 6.66 1.25
CA THR A 398 14.08 5.85 1.57
C THR A 398 14.40 4.73 2.54
N SER A 399 15.53 4.06 2.37
CA SER A 399 15.94 3.01 3.31
C SER A 399 16.18 3.55 4.71
N ILE A 400 16.81 4.71 4.84
CA ILE A 400 17.00 5.36 6.14
C ILE A 400 15.65 5.85 6.70
N GLY A 401 14.78 6.45 5.86
CA GLY A 401 13.44 6.89 6.24
C GLY A 401 12.59 5.73 6.77
N TYR A 402 12.53 4.63 6.04
CA TYR A 402 11.81 3.41 6.42
C TYR A 402 12.40 2.75 7.68
N GLY A 403 13.73 2.65 7.76
CA GLY A 403 14.40 2.13 8.95
C GLY A 403 14.16 2.99 10.19
N SER A 404 14.16 4.33 10.03
CA SER A 404 13.89 5.28 11.10
C SER A 404 12.47 5.18 11.64
N MET A 405 11.51 4.77 10.79
CA MET A 405 10.14 4.50 11.22
C MET A 405 10.10 3.44 12.32
N LEU A 406 10.89 2.36 12.21
CA LEU A 406 11.01 1.38 13.28
C LEU A 406 11.47 2.03 14.59
N VAL A 407 12.53 2.82 14.54
CA VAL A 407 13.11 3.46 15.75
C VAL A 407 12.09 4.39 16.42
N PHE A 408 11.44 5.27 15.66
CA PHE A 408 10.47 6.20 16.18
C PHE A 408 9.21 5.50 16.71
N HIS A 409 8.75 4.42 16.04
CA HIS A 409 7.56 3.68 16.49
C HIS A 409 7.86 2.83 17.73
N VAL A 410 9.04 2.27 17.87
CA VAL A 410 9.48 1.59 19.12
C VAL A 410 9.50 2.59 20.28
N TRP A 411 10.06 3.78 20.07
CA TRP A 411 10.03 4.84 21.07
C TRP A 411 8.58 5.24 21.45
N CYS A 412 7.70 5.35 20.46
CA CYS A 412 6.29 5.60 20.67
C CYS A 412 5.62 4.47 21.48
N ALA A 413 5.88 3.19 21.11
CA ALA A 413 5.33 2.01 21.79
C ALA A 413 5.63 2.00 23.29
N ARG A 414 6.90 2.26 23.64
CA ARG A 414 7.32 2.37 25.04
C ARG A 414 6.59 3.47 25.79
N ARG A 415 6.36 4.62 25.14
CA ARG A 415 5.61 5.74 25.76
C ARG A 415 4.12 5.45 25.95
N ILE A 416 3.53 4.66 25.08
CA ILE A 416 2.12 4.28 25.19
C ILE A 416 1.90 3.00 26.02
N GLY A 417 2.97 2.35 26.46
CA GLY A 417 2.95 1.32 27.49
C GLY A 417 3.05 -0.12 27.01
N PHE A 418 3.80 -0.41 25.93
CA PHE A 418 4.14 -1.79 25.54
C PHE A 418 5.53 -1.89 24.93
N GLU A 419 6.13 -3.09 25.00
CA GLU A 419 7.51 -3.36 24.56
C GLU A 419 7.48 -4.31 23.35
N PRO A 420 7.58 -3.77 22.11
CA PRO A 420 7.38 -4.57 20.90
C PRO A 420 8.58 -5.44 20.52
N LEU A 421 9.76 -5.19 21.08
CA LEU A 421 11.02 -5.85 20.68
C LEU A 421 11.54 -6.85 21.71
N SER A 422 10.79 -7.15 22.79
CA SER A 422 11.23 -8.00 23.89
C SER A 422 11.68 -9.41 23.47
N ASP A 423 11.16 -9.93 22.34
CA ASP A 423 11.54 -11.25 21.80
C ASP A 423 11.90 -11.19 20.29
N LEU A 424 12.52 -10.10 19.84
CA LEU A 424 12.82 -9.95 18.41
C LEU A 424 13.95 -10.87 17.89
N ARG A 425 14.83 -11.32 18.77
CA ARG A 425 15.95 -12.27 18.46
C ARG A 425 16.80 -11.86 17.25
N VAL A 426 17.09 -10.54 17.12
CA VAL A 426 17.75 -9.94 15.95
C VAL A 426 18.99 -10.71 15.51
N GLY A 427 19.92 -11.00 16.45
CA GLY A 427 21.18 -11.69 16.12
C GLY A 427 20.95 -13.08 15.53
N ARG A 428 19.96 -13.83 16.01
CA ARG A 428 19.62 -15.17 15.54
C ARG A 428 19.03 -15.13 14.12
N ILE A 429 18.12 -14.16 13.86
CA ILE A 429 17.52 -13.99 12.53
C ILE A 429 18.56 -13.54 11.51
N LEU A 430 19.47 -12.62 11.90
CA LEU A 430 20.58 -12.19 11.04
C LEU A 430 21.56 -13.34 10.76
N ALA A 431 21.81 -14.23 11.73
CA ALA A 431 22.65 -15.41 11.53
C ALA A 431 22.00 -16.37 10.50
N ALA A 432 20.68 -16.62 10.62
CA ALA A 432 19.95 -17.45 9.64
C ALA A 432 19.98 -16.81 8.24
N ALA A 433 19.80 -15.49 8.14
CA ALA A 433 19.89 -14.73 6.89
C ALA A 433 21.30 -14.84 6.26
N LEU A 434 22.35 -14.69 7.06
CA LEU A 434 23.74 -14.78 6.61
C LEU A 434 24.07 -16.18 6.07
N VAL A 435 23.74 -17.22 6.83
CA VAL A 435 23.98 -18.63 6.40
C VAL A 435 23.23 -18.91 5.10
N THR A 436 21.97 -18.48 5.00
CA THR A 436 21.18 -18.64 3.78
C THR A 436 21.84 -17.92 2.60
N THR A 437 22.29 -16.68 2.79
CA THR A 437 22.98 -15.92 1.73
C THR A 437 24.25 -16.63 1.27
N ILE A 438 25.07 -17.17 2.20
CA ILE A 438 26.31 -17.89 1.88
C ILE A 438 26.01 -19.14 1.03
N VAL A 439 24.85 -19.79 1.22
CA VAL A 439 24.47 -20.98 0.45
C VAL A 439 23.86 -20.61 -0.90
N ILE A 440 22.88 -19.67 -0.91
CA ILE A 440 22.12 -19.41 -2.14
C ILE A 440 22.84 -18.49 -3.14
N TYR A 441 23.76 -17.62 -2.69
CA TYR A 441 24.47 -16.71 -3.58
C TYR A 441 25.41 -17.46 -4.55
N PRO A 442 26.29 -18.37 -4.14
CA PRO A 442 27.07 -19.17 -5.07
C PRO A 442 26.21 -20.14 -5.90
N LEU A 443 25.10 -20.63 -5.36
CA LEU A 443 24.17 -21.46 -6.09
C LEU A 443 23.54 -20.71 -7.28
N ASP A 444 23.05 -19.48 -7.06
CA ASP A 444 22.53 -18.62 -8.12
C ASP A 444 23.62 -18.34 -9.17
N ALA A 445 24.81 -17.98 -8.74
CA ALA A 445 25.96 -17.72 -9.63
C ALA A 445 26.38 -18.92 -10.47
N ALA A 446 26.17 -20.16 -9.98
CA ALA A 446 26.49 -21.39 -10.71
C ALA A 446 25.43 -21.77 -11.76
N ILE A 447 24.22 -21.21 -11.68
CA ILE A 447 23.10 -21.53 -12.58
C ILE A 447 23.07 -20.51 -13.72
N ALA A 448 23.43 -20.91 -14.92
CA ALA A 448 23.46 -20.01 -16.08
C ALA A 448 22.08 -19.51 -16.56
N SER A 449 21.00 -20.25 -16.26
CA SER A 449 19.65 -19.91 -16.67
C SER A 449 18.91 -19.17 -15.56
N SER A 450 18.54 -17.91 -15.79
CA SER A 450 17.76 -17.09 -14.85
C SER A 450 16.44 -17.78 -14.43
N LEU A 451 15.74 -18.43 -15.38
CA LEU A 451 14.50 -19.15 -15.07
C LEU A 451 14.77 -20.35 -14.13
N LEU A 452 15.84 -21.10 -14.40
CA LEU A 452 16.19 -22.25 -13.55
C LEU A 452 16.63 -21.78 -12.16
N SER A 453 17.38 -20.67 -12.08
CA SER A 453 17.76 -20.07 -10.79
C SER A 453 16.52 -19.68 -9.98
N LEU A 454 15.54 -19.01 -10.59
CA LEU A 454 14.30 -18.62 -9.93
C LEU A 454 13.41 -19.79 -9.50
N LEU A 455 13.58 -20.97 -10.09
CA LEU A 455 12.85 -22.17 -9.69
C LEU A 455 13.58 -23.00 -8.61
N VAL A 456 14.91 -23.02 -8.64
CA VAL A 456 15.73 -23.89 -7.77
C VAL A 456 16.18 -23.19 -6.49
N VAL A 457 16.62 -21.94 -6.59
CA VAL A 457 17.21 -21.21 -5.45
C VAL A 457 16.19 -20.90 -4.33
N PRO A 458 14.94 -20.47 -4.61
CA PRO A 458 13.98 -20.16 -3.54
C PRO A 458 13.63 -21.35 -2.64
N PRO A 459 13.30 -22.56 -3.15
CA PRO A 459 13.01 -23.70 -2.27
C PRO A 459 14.23 -24.11 -1.42
N ILE A 460 15.43 -24.10 -2.00
CA ILE A 460 16.66 -24.40 -1.25
C ILE A 460 16.91 -23.32 -0.18
N GLY A 461 16.76 -22.03 -0.55
CA GLY A 461 16.89 -20.93 0.38
C GLY A 461 15.90 -21.01 1.54
N LEU A 462 14.66 -21.37 1.26
CA LEU A 462 13.64 -21.59 2.29
C LEU A 462 14.03 -22.69 3.27
N VAL A 463 14.46 -23.85 2.76
CA VAL A 463 14.88 -24.98 3.60
C VAL A 463 16.09 -24.61 4.47
N VAL A 464 17.11 -23.99 3.88
CA VAL A 464 18.31 -23.55 4.61
C VAL A 464 17.95 -22.49 5.67
N TYR A 465 17.12 -21.52 5.31
CA TYR A 465 16.73 -20.47 6.23
C TYR A 465 15.93 -21.00 7.43
N VAL A 466 14.90 -21.79 7.17
CA VAL A 466 14.06 -22.38 8.22
C VAL A 466 14.89 -23.33 9.10
N GLY A 467 15.67 -24.21 8.48
CA GLY A 467 16.55 -25.13 9.22
C GLY A 467 17.56 -24.40 10.12
N THR A 468 18.17 -23.33 9.60
CA THR A 468 19.10 -22.50 10.40
C THR A 468 18.35 -21.72 11.46
N ALA A 469 17.19 -21.14 11.16
CA ALA A 469 16.38 -20.40 12.12
C ALA A 469 15.97 -21.27 13.33
N ILE A 470 15.63 -22.54 13.10
CA ILE A 470 15.36 -23.51 14.15
C ILE A 470 16.66 -23.82 14.93
N ALA A 471 17.74 -24.13 14.23
CA ALA A 471 19.03 -24.51 14.85
C ALA A 471 19.60 -23.40 15.75
N VAL A 472 19.43 -22.12 15.38
CA VAL A 472 19.90 -20.98 16.20
C VAL A 472 18.86 -20.50 17.21
N GLY A 473 17.65 -21.11 17.24
CA GLY A 473 16.54 -20.73 18.13
C GLY A 473 15.93 -19.36 17.77
N ALA A 474 15.98 -18.95 16.52
CA ALA A 474 15.19 -17.82 16.00
C ALA A 474 13.71 -18.20 15.87
N LEU A 475 13.43 -19.47 15.59
CA LEU A 475 12.12 -20.12 15.55
C LEU A 475 12.13 -21.27 16.57
N ASP A 476 11.19 -21.27 17.50
CA ASP A 476 11.07 -22.34 18.50
C ASP A 476 10.25 -23.53 17.96
N HIS A 477 10.45 -24.71 18.52
CA HIS A 477 9.64 -25.90 18.15
C HIS A 477 8.16 -25.69 18.56
N ASP A 478 7.92 -25.07 19.69
CA ASP A 478 6.56 -24.75 20.14
C ASP A 478 5.82 -23.82 19.18
N ASP A 479 6.53 -22.91 18.52
CA ASP A 479 5.97 -22.04 17.47
C ASP A 479 5.49 -22.84 16.25
N ILE A 480 6.16 -23.96 15.93
CA ILE A 480 5.80 -24.83 14.81
C ILE A 480 4.60 -25.70 15.19
N ASP A 481 4.57 -26.24 16.41
CA ASP A 481 3.48 -27.06 16.92
C ASP A 481 2.19 -26.24 16.99
N ASP A 482 2.24 -25.00 17.51
CA ASP A 482 1.12 -24.04 17.50
C ASP A 482 0.60 -23.74 16.09
N LEU A 483 1.49 -23.63 15.10
CA LEU A 483 1.10 -23.44 13.69
C LEU A 483 0.42 -24.69 13.12
N TYR A 484 0.90 -25.86 13.49
CA TYR A 484 0.36 -27.15 13.03
C TYR A 484 -1.02 -27.40 13.63
N GLU A 485 -1.22 -27.15 14.92
CA GLU A 485 -2.51 -27.34 15.60
C GLU A 485 -3.59 -26.34 15.11
N ARG A 486 -3.20 -25.13 14.69
CA ARG A 486 -4.11 -24.11 14.17
C ARG A 486 -4.37 -24.20 12.66
N THR A 487 -3.60 -25.03 11.95
CA THR A 487 -3.82 -25.22 10.51
C THR A 487 -5.04 -26.12 10.28
N PRO A 488 -6.08 -25.69 9.54
CA PRO A 488 -7.24 -26.52 9.30
C PRO A 488 -6.84 -27.85 8.63
N ASP A 489 -7.38 -28.98 9.10
CA ASP A 489 -7.12 -30.34 8.58
C ASP A 489 -7.21 -30.46 7.05
N ARG A 490 -7.94 -29.58 6.39
CA ARG A 490 -8.05 -29.51 4.93
C ARG A 490 -6.79 -29.05 4.22
N VAL A 491 -5.94 -28.25 4.89
CA VAL A 491 -4.67 -27.76 4.33
C VAL A 491 -3.59 -28.79 4.54
N VAL A 492 -3.58 -29.48 5.69
CA VAL A 492 -2.63 -30.55 6.00
C VAL A 492 -2.78 -31.72 5.00
N LYS A 493 -4.01 -32.04 4.59
CA LYS A 493 -4.31 -33.10 3.59
C LYS A 493 -3.94 -32.76 2.15
N LEU A 494 -3.53 -31.51 1.86
CA LEU A 494 -3.02 -31.11 0.53
C LEU A 494 -1.52 -31.38 0.39
N PHE A 495 -0.82 -31.59 1.49
CA PHE A 495 0.62 -31.81 1.53
C PHE A 495 1.03 -33.21 2.13
N SER A 496 0.06 -34.00 2.56
CA SER A 496 0.22 -35.44 2.92
C SER A 496 -0.28 -36.32 1.78
#